data_068277f8922d3ef5e601a78a07ece5ef
#
_entry.id   068277f8922d3ef5e601a78a07ece5ef
#
_cell.length_a   1.000
_cell.length_b   1.000
_cell.length_c   1.000
_cell.angle_alpha   90.00
_cell.angle_beta   90.00
_cell.angle_gamma   90.00
#
_symmetry.space_group_name_H-M   'P 1'
#
loop_
_entity.id
_entity.type
_entity.pdbx_description
1 polymer ?
#
loop_
_entity_poly.entity_id
_entity_poly.type
_entity_poly.pdbx_seq_one_letter_code
_entity_poly.pdbx_strand_id
1 'polypeptide(L)'
;MLGAAKNPKLFVADHKVLEVGKELGLQDTFEPTNVSVYFGEPGVKVKDPYFDGKGPDRTGCTHCGECMTGCRHNAKNTLDKNYLYLAEKLGVDI
;
A
#
# COMPACT_ATOMS: atom_id res chain seq x y z
N MET A 1 8.98 1.87 -10.22
CA MET A 1 8.54 2.30 -8.88
C MET A 1 7.62 1.25 -8.25
N LEU A 2 7.68 1.10 -6.95
CA LEU A 2 6.85 0.11 -6.24
C LEU A 2 5.49 0.67 -5.79
N GLY A 3 5.08 1.82 -6.30
CA GLY A 3 3.77 2.41 -6.00
C GLY A 3 3.59 2.82 -4.54
N ALA A 4 4.65 3.31 -3.89
CA ALA A 4 4.56 3.75 -2.51
C ALA A 4 3.67 5.00 -2.40
N ALA A 5 2.75 4.99 -1.45
CA ALA A 5 1.83 6.08 -1.18
C ALA A 5 1.70 6.30 0.32
N LYS A 6 1.35 7.52 0.74
CA LYS A 6 1.10 7.80 2.15
C LYS A 6 -0.11 7.03 2.64
N ASN A 7 0.01 6.42 3.83
CA ASN A 7 -1.12 5.73 4.45
C ASN A 7 -2.21 6.76 4.79
N PRO A 8 -3.42 6.65 4.20
CA PRO A 8 -4.48 7.64 4.40
C PRO A 8 -5.24 7.48 5.71
N LYS A 9 -5.01 6.40 6.44
CA LYS A 9 -5.79 6.10 7.66
C LYS A 9 -4.90 5.93 8.87
N LEU A 10 -5.22 6.68 9.92
CA LEU A 10 -4.57 6.59 11.23
C LEU A 10 -5.50 5.87 12.20
N PHE A 11 -4.94 4.91 12.94
CA PHE A 11 -5.65 4.16 13.98
C PHE A 11 -5.27 4.69 15.37
N VAL A 12 -5.79 4.06 16.43
CA VAL A 12 -5.61 4.52 17.81
C VAL A 12 -4.14 4.69 18.19
N ALA A 13 -3.29 3.72 17.82
CA ALA A 13 -1.85 3.80 18.11
C ALA A 13 -1.20 5.01 17.43
N ASP A 14 -1.57 5.30 16.20
CA ASP A 14 -1.03 6.43 15.44
C ASP A 14 -1.42 7.77 16.09
N HIS A 15 -2.67 7.88 16.53
CA HIS A 15 -3.14 9.07 17.22
C HIS A 15 -2.44 9.28 18.56
N LYS A 16 -2.11 8.19 19.27
CA LYS A 16 -1.35 8.28 20.52
C LYS A 16 0.08 8.75 20.29
N VAL A 17 0.73 8.29 19.24
CA VAL A 17 2.06 8.78 18.84
C VAL A 17 2.00 10.28 18.53
N LEU A 18 0.96 10.72 17.82
CA LEU A 18 0.78 12.15 17.53
C LEU A 18 0.60 12.97 18.82
N GLU A 19 -0.20 12.49 19.76
CA GLU A 19 -0.38 13.14 21.08
C GLU A 19 0.94 13.30 21.81
N VAL A 20 1.76 12.26 21.87
CA VAL A 20 3.10 12.31 22.47
C VAL A 20 3.98 13.34 21.74
N GLY A 21 3.91 13.36 20.42
CA GLY A 21 4.64 14.35 19.62
C GLY A 21 4.23 15.79 19.96
N LYS A 22 2.94 16.04 20.18
CA LYS A 22 2.44 17.36 20.60
C LYS A 22 2.97 17.76 21.98
N GLU A 23 2.97 16.85 22.93
CA GLU A 23 3.50 17.09 24.28
C GLU A 23 4.99 17.42 24.25
N LEU A 24 5.76 16.81 23.36
CA LEU A 24 7.19 17.05 23.20
C LEU A 24 7.52 18.23 22.28
N GLY A 25 6.51 18.88 21.68
CA GLY A 25 6.71 19.96 20.72
C GLY A 25 7.25 19.50 19.36
N LEU A 26 7.09 18.22 19.03
CA LEU A 26 7.59 17.60 17.79
C LEU A 26 6.48 17.27 16.77
N GLN A 27 5.30 17.80 16.94
CA GLN A 27 4.15 17.50 16.08
C GLN A 27 4.41 17.78 14.59
N ASP A 28 5.25 18.74 14.28
CA ASP A 28 5.59 19.10 12.90
C ASP A 28 6.44 18.03 12.21
N THR A 29 7.05 17.11 12.98
CA THR A 29 7.82 15.98 12.43
C THR A 29 6.98 14.73 12.22
N PHE A 30 5.74 14.73 12.72
CA PHE A 30 4.82 13.59 12.51
C PHE A 30 4.32 13.56 11.08
N GLU A 31 4.44 12.40 10.43
CA GLU A 31 3.82 12.19 9.14
C GLU A 31 3.47 10.72 8.94
N PRO A 32 2.38 10.42 8.21
CA PRO A 32 2.05 9.05 7.87
C PRO A 32 3.14 8.39 7.01
N THR A 33 3.41 7.12 7.28
CA THR A 33 4.41 6.34 6.54
C THR A 33 3.96 6.07 5.12
N ASN A 34 4.90 6.12 4.18
CA ASN A 34 4.68 5.64 2.83
C ASN A 34 4.69 4.11 2.82
N VAL A 35 3.70 3.51 2.17
CA VAL A 35 3.55 2.07 2.08
C VAL A 35 3.22 1.66 0.63
N SER A 36 3.66 0.47 0.23
CA SER A 36 3.40 -0.05 -1.11
C SER A 36 2.06 -0.78 -1.14
N VAL A 37 0.97 -0.03 -1.04
CA VAL A 37 -0.41 -0.53 -1.02
C VAL A 37 -1.26 0.34 -1.92
N TYR A 38 -2.21 -0.28 -2.63
CA TYR A 38 -3.18 0.46 -3.42
C TYR A 38 -4.34 0.96 -2.56
N PHE A 39 -4.47 2.27 -2.44
CA PHE A 39 -5.53 2.94 -1.67
C PHE A 39 -6.61 3.51 -2.60
N GLY A 40 -7.23 2.65 -3.38
CA GLY A 40 -8.42 3.02 -4.12
C GLY A 40 -9.67 2.92 -3.26
N GLU A 41 -10.83 2.75 -3.89
CA GLU A 41 -12.05 2.49 -3.14
C GLU A 41 -11.97 1.14 -2.44
N PRO A 42 -12.14 1.07 -1.11
CA PRO A 42 -11.96 -0.17 -0.35
C PRO A 42 -12.80 -1.34 -0.88
N GLY A 43 -12.16 -2.47 -1.14
CA GLY A 43 -12.82 -3.67 -1.61
C GLY A 43 -13.26 -3.68 -3.07
N VAL A 44 -13.05 -2.60 -3.81
CA VAL A 44 -13.41 -2.50 -5.23
C VAL A 44 -12.26 -2.91 -6.12
N LYS A 45 -12.49 -3.90 -6.97
CA LYS A 45 -11.50 -4.38 -7.94
C LYS A 45 -11.43 -3.42 -9.13
N VAL A 46 -10.21 -3.04 -9.50
CA VAL A 46 -9.95 -2.21 -10.69
C VAL A 46 -8.88 -2.86 -11.55
N LYS A 47 -8.84 -2.50 -12.84
CA LYS A 47 -7.73 -2.86 -13.70
C LYS A 47 -6.46 -2.19 -13.21
N ASP A 48 -5.31 -2.76 -13.56
CA ASP A 48 -4.01 -2.26 -13.13
C ASP A 48 -3.92 -0.73 -13.12
N PRO A 49 -3.73 -0.10 -11.94
CA PRO A 49 -3.61 1.35 -11.82
C PRO A 49 -2.16 1.85 -11.98
N TYR A 50 -1.16 0.96 -12.13
CA TYR A 50 0.25 1.33 -12.11
C TYR A 50 0.94 1.26 -13.47
N PHE A 51 0.53 0.34 -14.36
CA PHE A 51 1.22 0.05 -15.62
C PHE A 51 0.30 0.10 -16.84
N ASP A 52 -0.62 1.05 -16.87
CA ASP A 52 -1.56 1.28 -17.97
C ASP A 52 -2.35 0.01 -18.37
N GLY A 53 -2.75 -0.77 -17.39
CA GLY A 53 -3.52 -1.99 -17.58
C GLY A 53 -2.70 -3.22 -17.96
N LYS A 54 -1.39 -3.11 -18.06
CA LYS A 54 -0.49 -4.25 -18.41
C LYS A 54 -0.17 -5.15 -17.22
N GLY A 55 -0.31 -4.65 -16.01
CA GLY A 55 -0.10 -5.39 -14.78
C GLY A 55 -1.36 -6.14 -14.32
N PRO A 56 -1.30 -6.83 -13.17
CA PRO A 56 -2.45 -7.53 -12.61
C PRO A 56 -3.48 -6.55 -12.05
N ASP A 57 -4.74 -6.98 -12.00
CA ASP A 57 -5.81 -6.23 -11.36
C ASP A 57 -5.51 -6.01 -9.87
N ARG A 58 -6.05 -4.94 -9.30
CA ARG A 58 -5.88 -4.58 -7.90
C ARG A 58 -7.23 -4.34 -7.24
N THR A 59 -7.27 -4.53 -5.93
CA THR A 59 -8.43 -4.19 -5.10
C THR A 59 -8.01 -3.15 -4.08
N GLY A 60 -8.83 -2.13 -3.86
CA GLY A 60 -8.55 -1.08 -2.89
C GLY A 60 -8.38 -1.63 -1.48
N CYS A 61 -7.42 -1.11 -0.72
CA CYS A 61 -7.12 -1.56 0.64
C CYS A 61 -8.35 -1.41 1.56
N THR A 62 -8.67 -2.47 2.29
CA THR A 62 -9.77 -2.48 3.27
C THR A 62 -9.32 -2.10 4.68
N HIS A 63 -8.04 -1.78 4.87
CA HIS A 63 -7.45 -1.42 6.16
C HIS A 63 -7.54 -2.52 7.22
N CYS A 64 -7.39 -3.78 6.80
CA CYS A 64 -7.49 -4.95 7.70
C CYS A 64 -6.27 -5.12 8.63
N GLY A 65 -5.14 -4.47 8.36
CA GLY A 65 -3.95 -4.55 9.19
C GLY A 65 -3.11 -5.81 9.03
N GLU A 66 -3.38 -6.66 8.05
CA GLU A 66 -2.73 -7.96 7.86
C GLU A 66 -1.54 -7.96 6.91
N CYS A 67 -0.98 -6.79 6.58
CA CYS A 67 0.07 -6.66 5.56
C CYS A 67 1.31 -7.50 5.83
N MET A 68 1.67 -7.71 7.09
CA MET A 68 2.85 -8.49 7.48
C MET A 68 2.65 -10.00 7.31
N THR A 69 1.40 -10.46 7.39
CA THR A 69 1.07 -11.88 7.24
C THR A 69 0.59 -12.25 5.83
N GLY A 70 0.37 -11.26 5.00
CA GLY A 70 -0.08 -11.41 3.62
C GLY A 70 -1.37 -10.64 3.34
N CYS A 71 -1.48 -10.10 2.14
CA CYS A 71 -2.66 -9.35 1.74
C CYS A 71 -3.66 -10.26 1.02
N ARG A 72 -4.81 -10.53 1.64
CA ARG A 72 -5.89 -11.33 1.04
C ARG A 72 -6.69 -10.55 -0.01
N HIS A 73 -6.59 -9.23 0.03
CA HIS A 73 -7.44 -8.35 -0.78
C HIS A 73 -6.76 -7.87 -2.07
N ASN A 74 -5.55 -8.33 -2.34
CA ASN A 74 -4.80 -7.94 -3.54
C ASN A 74 -4.52 -6.43 -3.64
N ALA A 75 -4.36 -5.78 -2.49
CA ALA A 75 -4.05 -4.35 -2.42
C ALA A 75 -2.55 -4.08 -2.24
N LYS A 76 -1.83 -4.97 -1.54
CA LYS A 76 -0.39 -4.81 -1.31
C LYS A 76 0.39 -5.02 -2.61
N ASN A 77 1.29 -4.08 -2.91
CA ASN A 77 2.06 -4.09 -4.14
C ASN A 77 3.38 -4.85 -3.96
N THR A 78 3.32 -6.17 -3.91
CA THR A 78 4.48 -7.04 -3.81
C THR A 78 5.15 -7.22 -5.17
N LEU A 79 6.41 -7.66 -5.21
CA LEU A 79 7.18 -7.79 -6.45
C LEU A 79 6.57 -8.75 -7.46
N ASP A 80 5.92 -9.80 -7.01
CA ASP A 80 5.22 -10.77 -7.87
C ASP A 80 4.04 -10.14 -8.62
N LYS A 81 3.53 -9.02 -8.12
CA LYS A 81 2.45 -8.24 -8.75
C LYS A 81 2.96 -6.97 -9.43
N ASN A 82 4.25 -6.79 -9.49
CA ASN A 82 4.93 -5.61 -10.01
C ASN A 82 5.94 -6.03 -11.08
N TYR A 83 7.23 -5.81 -10.85
CA TYR A 83 8.25 -6.10 -11.85
C TYR A 83 8.37 -7.58 -12.21
N LEU A 84 8.19 -8.49 -11.26
CA LEU A 84 8.23 -9.94 -11.56
C LEU A 84 7.07 -10.35 -12.47
N TYR A 85 5.88 -9.81 -12.25
CA TYR A 85 4.73 -10.05 -13.15
C TYR A 85 5.02 -9.60 -14.57
N LEU A 86 5.58 -8.40 -14.72
CA LEU A 86 5.93 -7.86 -16.04
C LEU A 86 7.05 -8.68 -16.70
N ALA A 87 8.03 -9.12 -15.91
CA ALA A 87 9.14 -9.95 -16.41
C ALA A 87 8.63 -11.30 -16.92
N GLU A 88 7.74 -11.96 -16.20
CA GLU A 88 7.11 -13.21 -16.67
C GLU A 88 6.38 -13.02 -18.00
N LYS A 89 5.66 -11.93 -18.16
CA LYS A 89 4.97 -11.61 -19.42
C LYS A 89 5.93 -11.45 -20.60
N LEU A 90 7.17 -11.07 -20.32
CA LEU A 90 8.21 -10.95 -21.35
C LEU A 90 8.99 -12.25 -21.56
N GLY A 91 8.59 -13.33 -20.90
CA GLY A 91 9.19 -14.65 -21.09
C GLY A 91 10.29 -15.01 -20.11
N VAL A 92 10.46 -14.24 -19.04
CA VAL A 92 11.42 -14.59 -17.99
C VAL A 92 10.86 -15.72 -17.13
N ASP A 93 11.71 -16.70 -16.86
CA ASP A 93 11.41 -17.85 -16.01
C ASP A 93 11.72 -17.50 -14.55
N ILE A 94 10.74 -17.62 -13.70
CA ILE A 94 10.87 -17.28 -12.28
C ILE A 94 10.70 -18.51 -11.41
#